data_2bf9e26c21d3f340dfc7cceb8d20ee3d
#
_entry.id   2bf9e26c21d3f340dfc7cceb8d20ee3d
#
_cell.length_a   1.000
_cell.length_b   1.000
_cell.length_c   1.000
_cell.angle_alpha   90.00
_cell.angle_beta   90.00
_cell.angle_gamma   90.00
#
_symmetry.space_group_name_H-M   'P 1'
#
loop_
_entity.id
_entity.type
_entity.pdbx_description
1 polymer ?
#
loop_
_entity_poly.entity_id
_entity_poly.type
_entity_poly.pdbx_seq_one_letter_code
_entity_poly.pdbx_strand_id
1 'polypeptide(L)'
;IRDSGNIDFAPTFDSPSKLVYQCTSHGGMVGNIYIQGGSSDIKMCDQWRRAAVLNTNNAENFITTDWERVDGSGQGTYINNGGMTESGGIFTFPRTGIYLVTWQAYAECTTTSRLNSIGIYITTDNSSYASGAKSVFSIGPDLGSYNYGAGHCSSLIDVTDTSQVKVKFRVYSSGNVAWDQSSSENRNCATFLRIG
;
A
#
# COMPACT_ATOMS: atom_id res chain seq x y z
N ILE A 1 -2.03 -38.62 -11.38
CA ILE A 1 -1.87 -39.41 -10.14
C ILE A 1 -2.93 -40.49 -10.23
N ARG A 2 -2.51 -41.73 -10.28
CA ARG A 2 -3.41 -42.91 -10.34
C ARG A 2 -3.33 -43.51 -8.93
N ASP A 3 -4.37 -43.34 -8.14
CA ASP A 3 -4.51 -44.02 -6.87
C ASP A 3 -5.87 -44.70 -6.80
N SER A 4 -5.89 -45.90 -6.25
CA SER A 4 -7.11 -46.64 -5.95
C SER A 4 -7.73 -46.23 -4.60
N GLY A 5 -7.22 -45.19 -3.99
CA GLY A 5 -7.64 -44.66 -2.71
C GLY A 5 -8.13 -43.20 -2.78
N ASN A 6 -8.06 -42.51 -1.69
CA ASN A 6 -8.37 -41.10 -1.60
C ASN A 6 -7.33 -40.27 -2.36
N ILE A 7 -7.76 -39.23 -3.08
CA ILE A 7 -6.89 -38.24 -3.67
C ILE A 7 -6.87 -37.04 -2.72
N ASP A 8 -5.74 -36.83 -2.08
CA ASP A 8 -5.51 -35.63 -1.30
C ASP A 8 -5.15 -34.48 -2.24
N PHE A 9 -6.02 -33.48 -2.30
CA PHE A 9 -5.83 -32.28 -3.08
C PHE A 9 -5.69 -31.08 -2.15
N ALA A 10 -4.49 -30.52 -2.07
CA ALA A 10 -4.17 -29.33 -1.29
C ALA A 10 -3.99 -28.12 -2.23
N PRO A 11 -5.05 -27.34 -2.50
CA PRO A 11 -4.91 -26.13 -3.30
C PRO A 11 -4.03 -25.13 -2.56
N THR A 12 -3.14 -24.49 -3.31
CA THR A 12 -2.36 -23.37 -2.76
C THR A 12 -3.24 -22.14 -2.65
N PHE A 13 -2.80 -21.15 -1.87
CA PHE A 13 -3.51 -19.88 -1.68
C PHE A 13 -3.77 -19.12 -2.99
N ASP A 14 -2.91 -19.32 -4.00
CA ASP A 14 -3.02 -18.73 -5.33
C ASP A 14 -3.79 -19.60 -6.33
N SER A 15 -4.41 -20.68 -5.88
CA SER A 15 -5.17 -21.54 -6.76
C SER A 15 -6.37 -20.77 -7.35
N PRO A 16 -6.69 -20.96 -8.64
CA PRO A 16 -7.90 -20.40 -9.22
C PRO A 16 -9.14 -20.80 -8.44
N SER A 17 -10.14 -19.92 -8.35
CA SER A 17 -11.40 -20.19 -7.65
C SER A 17 -12.18 -21.35 -8.25
N LYS A 18 -11.84 -21.74 -9.47
CA LYS A 18 -12.42 -22.89 -10.19
C LYS A 18 -11.32 -23.69 -10.87
N LEU A 19 -11.29 -24.97 -10.58
CA LEU A 19 -10.47 -25.97 -11.26
C LEU A 19 -11.37 -27.00 -11.93
N VAL A 20 -10.84 -27.72 -12.91
CA VAL A 20 -11.54 -28.83 -13.58
C VAL A 20 -10.72 -30.09 -13.34
N TYR A 21 -11.38 -31.14 -12.89
CA TYR A 21 -10.79 -32.48 -12.91
C TYR A 21 -11.35 -33.30 -14.07
N GLN A 22 -10.53 -34.16 -14.62
CA GLN A 22 -10.92 -35.11 -15.66
C GLN A 22 -10.29 -36.47 -15.39
N CYS A 23 -11.11 -37.51 -15.51
CA CYS A 23 -10.60 -38.86 -15.44
C CYS A 23 -9.82 -39.19 -16.71
N THR A 24 -8.61 -39.73 -16.56
CA THR A 24 -7.76 -40.10 -17.70
C THR A 24 -8.25 -41.34 -18.42
N SER A 25 -9.04 -42.18 -17.75
CA SER A 25 -9.57 -43.45 -18.32
C SER A 25 -11.00 -43.31 -18.88
N HIS A 26 -11.73 -42.27 -18.49
CA HIS A 26 -13.13 -42.05 -18.89
C HIS A 26 -13.31 -40.56 -19.23
N GLY A 27 -13.19 -40.23 -20.51
CA GLY A 27 -13.24 -38.86 -21.01
C GLY A 27 -14.52 -38.08 -20.69
N GLY A 28 -15.62 -38.77 -20.38
CA GLY A 28 -16.88 -38.15 -19.96
C GLY A 28 -16.97 -37.85 -18.45
N MET A 29 -16.02 -38.34 -17.65
CA MET A 29 -15.95 -38.03 -16.21
C MET A 29 -15.17 -36.74 -15.98
N VAL A 30 -15.87 -35.63 -16.09
CA VAL A 30 -15.34 -34.26 -15.89
C VAL A 30 -16.18 -33.58 -14.81
N GLY A 31 -15.54 -32.84 -13.94
CA GLY A 31 -16.24 -32.03 -12.94
C GLY A 31 -15.48 -30.80 -12.54
N ASN A 32 -16.16 -29.88 -11.86
CA ASN A 32 -15.59 -28.67 -11.36
C ASN A 32 -15.25 -28.82 -9.87
N ILE A 33 -14.09 -28.33 -9.48
CA ILE A 33 -13.71 -28.11 -8.08
C ILE A 33 -13.78 -26.61 -7.83
N TYR A 34 -14.61 -26.19 -6.91
CA TYR A 34 -14.69 -24.80 -6.48
C TYR A 34 -13.89 -24.63 -5.19
N ILE A 35 -12.89 -23.75 -5.24
CA ILE A 35 -12.08 -23.41 -4.07
C ILE A 35 -12.85 -22.34 -3.29
N GLN A 36 -13.46 -22.73 -2.18
CA GLN A 36 -14.12 -21.80 -1.26
C GLN A 36 -13.15 -21.33 -0.19
N GLY A 37 -13.13 -20.03 0.08
CA GLY A 37 -12.25 -19.40 1.09
C GLY A 37 -10.93 -18.86 0.55
N GLY A 38 -10.49 -19.22 -0.64
CA GLY A 38 -9.28 -18.68 -1.26
C GLY A 38 -9.43 -17.31 -1.91
N SER A 39 -10.64 -16.85 -2.20
CA SER A 39 -10.88 -15.65 -3.02
C SER A 39 -11.34 -14.42 -2.22
N SER A 40 -11.73 -14.57 -0.95
CA SER A 40 -12.25 -13.45 -0.14
C SER A 40 -11.27 -12.90 0.88
N ASP A 41 -10.13 -13.53 1.08
CA ASP A 41 -9.16 -13.10 2.08
C ASP A 41 -8.22 -12.02 1.54
N ILE A 42 -7.74 -11.17 2.44
CA ILE A 42 -6.69 -10.20 2.13
C ILE A 42 -5.46 -10.98 1.64
N LYS A 43 -5.08 -10.74 0.39
CA LYS A 43 -3.99 -11.47 -0.27
C LYS A 43 -2.61 -10.99 0.15
N MET A 44 -2.51 -9.76 0.58
CA MET A 44 -1.30 -9.12 1.10
C MET A 44 -1.70 -7.92 1.95
N CYS A 45 -0.99 -7.73 3.05
CA CYS A 45 -1.00 -6.51 3.84
C CYS A 45 0.46 -6.11 4.09
N ASP A 46 0.83 -4.88 3.75
CA ASP A 46 2.17 -4.35 3.98
C ASP A 46 2.07 -2.90 4.44
N GLN A 47 2.90 -2.51 5.39
CA GLN A 47 2.95 -1.14 5.90
C GLN A 47 4.37 -0.61 5.92
N TRP A 48 4.50 0.65 5.52
CA TRP A 48 5.76 1.38 5.51
C TRP A 48 5.56 2.75 6.15
N ARG A 49 6.47 3.13 7.02
CA ARG A 49 6.47 4.41 7.72
C ARG A 49 7.74 5.19 7.46
N ARG A 50 7.69 6.46 7.74
CA ARG A 50 8.89 7.28 7.72
C ARG A 50 9.62 7.18 9.05
N ALA A 51 10.93 6.94 8.96
CA ALA A 51 11.82 6.88 10.11
C ALA A 51 12.56 8.20 10.40
N ALA A 52 12.42 9.22 9.54
CA ALA A 52 13.03 10.54 9.72
C ALA A 52 12.07 11.68 9.41
N VAL A 53 12.21 12.82 10.11
CA VAL A 53 11.45 14.05 9.86
C VAL A 53 11.75 14.59 8.48
N LEU A 54 10.71 15.05 7.77
CA LEU A 54 10.84 15.81 6.53
C LEU A 54 10.38 17.25 6.77
N ASN A 55 11.28 18.20 6.65
CA ASN A 55 10.94 19.62 6.70
C ASN A 55 10.61 20.15 5.30
N THR A 56 9.50 20.87 5.19
CA THR A 56 9.09 21.53 3.96
C THR A 56 8.81 23.01 4.22
N ASN A 57 9.05 23.85 3.21
CA ASN A 57 8.75 25.28 3.27
C ASN A 57 8.28 25.73 1.89
N ASN A 58 6.98 25.97 1.76
CA ASN A 58 6.33 26.40 0.50
C ASN A 58 6.78 25.57 -0.71
N ALA A 59 6.80 24.27 -0.54
CA ALA A 59 7.34 23.34 -1.55
C ALA A 59 6.55 22.03 -1.63
N GLU A 60 6.51 21.48 -2.82
CA GLU A 60 6.11 20.10 -3.08
C GLU A 60 7.31 19.18 -2.95
N ASN A 61 7.16 18.13 -2.17
CA ASN A 61 8.22 17.13 -1.99
C ASN A 61 7.67 15.72 -2.16
N PHE A 62 8.21 14.98 -3.11
CA PHE A 62 8.07 13.53 -3.10
C PHE A 62 8.97 12.95 -2.02
N ILE A 63 8.46 11.97 -1.30
CA ILE A 63 9.20 11.32 -0.22
C ILE A 63 10.07 10.24 -0.83
N THR A 64 11.37 10.47 -0.89
CA THR A 64 12.34 9.62 -1.61
C THR A 64 13.25 8.81 -0.70
N THR A 65 13.26 9.09 0.61
CA THR A 65 14.18 8.46 1.59
C THR A 65 13.49 8.13 2.90
N ASP A 66 14.21 7.42 3.75
CA ASP A 66 13.84 7.13 5.14
C ASP A 66 12.53 6.34 5.29
N TRP A 67 12.23 5.51 4.31
CA TRP A 67 11.16 4.55 4.40
C TRP A 67 11.61 3.31 5.17
N GLU A 68 10.83 2.92 6.13
CA GLU A 68 11.02 1.75 6.97
C GLU A 68 9.75 0.88 6.93
N ARG A 69 9.92 -0.43 6.74
CA ARG A 69 8.79 -1.36 6.91
C ARG A 69 8.42 -1.44 8.38
N VAL A 70 7.12 -1.37 8.67
CA VAL A 70 6.63 -1.42 10.05
C VAL A 70 6.99 -2.76 10.71
N ASP A 71 7.72 -2.69 11.83
CA ASP A 71 8.26 -3.83 12.57
C ASP A 71 8.09 -3.71 14.09
N GLY A 72 7.33 -2.72 14.56
CA GLY A 72 7.08 -2.48 15.97
C GLY A 72 6.36 -3.64 16.66
N SER A 73 6.62 -3.84 17.95
CA SER A 73 5.95 -4.87 18.74
C SER A 73 4.43 -4.68 18.74
N GLY A 74 3.71 -5.73 18.37
CA GLY A 74 2.24 -5.68 18.21
C GLY A 74 1.75 -4.96 16.95
N GLN A 75 2.66 -4.37 16.19
CA GLN A 75 2.40 -3.87 14.83
C GLN A 75 2.88 -4.94 13.86
N GLY A 76 2.04 -5.35 12.96
CA GLY A 76 2.36 -6.46 12.07
C GLY A 76 2.21 -6.10 10.61
N THR A 77 3.12 -6.62 9.84
CA THR A 77 2.99 -6.70 8.40
C THR A 77 2.72 -8.15 8.05
N TYR A 78 1.53 -8.43 7.54
CA TYR A 78 1.20 -9.73 6.99
C TYR A 78 1.54 -9.74 5.50
N ILE A 79 2.61 -10.42 5.16
CA ILE A 79 3.05 -10.55 3.78
C ILE A 79 2.80 -11.98 3.33
N ASN A 80 1.80 -12.15 2.48
CA ASN A 80 1.58 -13.42 1.80
C ASN A 80 2.19 -13.31 0.40
N ASN A 81 3.16 -14.16 0.11
CA ASN A 81 3.85 -14.23 -1.19
C ASN A 81 4.56 -12.93 -1.63
N GLY A 82 5.20 -12.24 -0.71
CA GLY A 82 5.98 -11.02 -0.96
C GLY A 82 5.20 -9.74 -0.68
N GLY A 83 5.89 -8.74 -0.13
CA GLY A 83 5.39 -7.39 0.11
C GLY A 83 5.83 -6.41 -0.97
N MET A 84 5.53 -5.13 -0.75
CA MET A 84 6.04 -4.05 -1.58
C MET A 84 7.57 -4.01 -1.55
N THR A 85 8.18 -3.60 -2.63
CA THR A 85 9.59 -3.19 -2.63
C THR A 85 9.67 -1.68 -2.80
N GLU A 86 10.56 -1.05 -2.05
CA GLU A 86 10.78 0.39 -2.07
C GLU A 86 12.19 0.69 -2.55
N SER A 87 12.32 1.67 -3.43
CA SER A 87 13.61 2.22 -3.86
C SER A 87 13.45 3.68 -4.29
N GLY A 88 14.13 4.59 -3.58
CA GLY A 88 14.10 6.02 -3.89
C GLY A 88 12.70 6.65 -3.80
N GLY A 89 11.85 6.16 -2.90
CA GLY A 89 10.47 6.60 -2.71
C GLY A 89 9.47 6.00 -3.68
N ILE A 90 9.90 5.12 -4.55
CA ILE A 90 9.04 4.41 -5.51
C ILE A 90 8.72 3.02 -4.97
N PHE A 91 7.44 2.73 -4.83
CA PHE A 91 6.94 1.44 -4.38
C PHE A 91 6.50 0.61 -5.57
N THR A 92 7.05 -0.60 -5.66
CA THR A 92 6.72 -1.59 -6.70
C THR A 92 5.86 -2.69 -6.09
N PHE A 93 4.77 -3.01 -6.76
CA PHE A 93 3.84 -4.07 -6.36
C PHE A 93 4.43 -5.44 -6.62
N PRO A 94 4.27 -6.42 -5.70
CA PRO A 94 4.84 -7.75 -5.88
C PRO A 94 4.12 -8.59 -6.93
N ARG A 95 2.86 -8.30 -7.21
CA ARG A 95 1.99 -9.05 -8.15
C ARG A 95 0.93 -8.14 -8.77
N THR A 96 0.35 -8.58 -9.88
CA THR A 96 -0.84 -7.97 -10.48
C THR A 96 -2.07 -8.16 -9.58
N GLY A 97 -3.09 -7.32 -9.74
CA GLY A 97 -4.35 -7.38 -8.98
C GLY A 97 -4.81 -6.02 -8.49
N ILE A 98 -5.87 -6.02 -7.69
CA ILE A 98 -6.45 -4.79 -7.12
C ILE A 98 -5.86 -4.53 -5.74
N TYR A 99 -5.34 -3.33 -5.56
CA TYR A 99 -4.77 -2.88 -4.30
C TYR A 99 -5.51 -1.68 -3.75
N LEU A 100 -5.84 -1.71 -2.46
CA LEU A 100 -6.15 -0.52 -1.69
C LEU A 100 -4.85 0.04 -1.12
N VAL A 101 -4.50 1.24 -1.54
CA VAL A 101 -3.36 1.98 -1.03
C VAL A 101 -3.87 3.14 -0.20
N THR A 102 -3.40 3.26 1.04
CA THR A 102 -3.71 4.39 1.91
C THR A 102 -2.45 5.14 2.28
N TRP A 103 -2.56 6.44 2.43
CA TRP A 103 -1.50 7.31 2.90
C TRP A 103 -2.03 8.23 3.99
N GLN A 104 -1.42 8.19 5.15
CA GLN A 104 -1.64 9.15 6.22
C GLN A 104 -0.36 9.89 6.54
N ALA A 105 -0.48 11.17 6.84
CA ALA A 105 0.65 11.97 7.28
C ALA A 105 0.23 12.96 8.35
N TYR A 106 1.08 13.05 9.35
CA TYR A 106 0.99 13.96 10.48
C TYR A 106 2.05 15.03 10.33
N ALA A 107 1.66 16.26 10.57
CA ALA A 107 2.51 17.42 10.40
C ALA A 107 2.38 18.37 11.59
N GLU A 108 3.47 19.05 11.91
CA GLU A 108 3.54 20.08 12.94
C GLU A 108 4.23 21.34 12.44
N CYS A 109 3.86 22.47 13.00
CA CYS A 109 4.56 23.74 12.78
C CYS A 109 4.41 24.67 13.98
N THR A 110 5.35 25.59 14.12
CA THR A 110 5.31 26.67 15.16
C THR A 110 4.64 27.94 14.63
N THR A 111 4.24 27.95 13.36
CA THR A 111 3.58 29.07 12.68
C THR A 111 2.36 28.56 11.92
N THR A 112 1.57 29.49 11.35
CA THR A 112 0.43 29.10 10.51
C THR A 112 0.90 28.51 9.19
N SER A 113 0.33 27.37 8.82
CA SER A 113 0.42 26.84 7.46
C SER A 113 -0.99 26.64 6.88
N ARG A 114 -1.37 27.55 5.98
CA ARG A 114 -2.75 27.67 5.47
C ARG A 114 -3.15 26.53 4.54
N LEU A 115 -2.18 25.98 3.83
CA LEU A 115 -2.41 24.92 2.85
C LEU A 115 -1.34 23.84 3.00
N ASN A 116 -1.76 22.71 3.47
CA ASN A 116 -0.95 21.51 3.49
C ASN A 116 -1.68 20.42 2.69
N SER A 117 -0.94 19.58 2.03
CA SER A 117 -1.55 18.45 1.35
C SER A 117 -0.63 17.25 1.31
N ILE A 118 -1.27 16.09 1.27
CA ILE A 118 -0.64 14.81 1.02
C ILE A 118 -1.26 14.18 -0.21
N GLY A 119 -0.51 13.33 -0.91
CA GLY A 119 -1.04 12.71 -2.12
C GLY A 119 -0.39 11.38 -2.46
N ILE A 120 -1.19 10.52 -3.09
CA ILE A 120 -0.78 9.28 -3.72
C ILE A 120 -0.63 9.54 -5.21
N TYR A 121 0.55 9.28 -5.76
CA TYR A 121 0.86 9.45 -7.18
C TYR A 121 1.13 8.11 -7.81
N ILE A 122 0.48 7.85 -8.94
CA ILE A 122 0.46 6.55 -9.61
C ILE A 122 1.03 6.71 -11.00
N THR A 123 1.82 5.74 -11.44
CA THR A 123 2.21 5.58 -12.84
C THR A 123 1.69 4.27 -13.39
N THR A 124 1.40 4.25 -14.69
CA THR A 124 1.04 3.04 -15.46
C THR A 124 2.02 2.78 -16.61
N ASP A 125 3.06 3.61 -16.73
CA ASP A 125 4.09 3.55 -17.78
C ASP A 125 5.51 3.57 -17.20
N ASN A 126 5.64 3.44 -15.86
CA ASN A 126 6.90 3.52 -15.12
C ASN A 126 7.68 4.84 -15.32
N SER A 127 7.05 5.90 -15.79
CA SER A 127 7.70 7.19 -16.04
C SER A 127 6.86 8.39 -15.59
N SER A 128 5.65 8.50 -16.08
CA SER A 128 4.76 9.63 -15.84
C SER A 128 3.86 9.36 -14.64
N TYR A 129 3.93 10.21 -13.62
CA TYR A 129 3.14 10.06 -12.41
C TYR A 129 2.01 11.08 -12.37
N ALA A 130 0.78 10.61 -12.18
CA ALA A 130 -0.40 11.43 -11.97
C ALA A 130 -0.93 11.30 -10.53
N SER A 131 -1.62 12.33 -10.03
CA SER A 131 -2.27 12.27 -8.73
C SER A 131 -3.45 11.31 -8.76
N GLY A 132 -3.40 10.23 -8.00
CA GLY A 132 -4.49 9.27 -7.82
C GLY A 132 -5.41 9.63 -6.65
N ALA A 133 -4.85 10.21 -5.58
CA ALA A 133 -5.61 10.69 -4.44
C ALA A 133 -4.88 11.84 -3.73
N LYS A 134 -5.64 12.73 -3.10
CA LYS A 134 -5.10 13.88 -2.37
C LYS A 134 -5.98 14.20 -1.17
N SER A 135 -5.34 14.57 -0.06
CA SER A 135 -5.98 15.21 1.09
C SER A 135 -5.37 16.59 1.31
N VAL A 136 -6.20 17.53 1.72
CA VAL A 136 -5.82 18.92 1.97
C VAL A 136 -6.29 19.32 3.37
N PHE A 137 -5.42 19.99 4.12
CA PHE A 137 -5.74 20.49 5.46
C PHE A 137 -4.97 21.78 5.75
N SER A 138 -5.38 22.51 6.78
CA SER A 138 -4.69 23.68 7.27
C SER A 138 -4.24 23.46 8.72
N ILE A 139 -3.11 24.04 9.08
CA ILE A 139 -2.66 24.14 10.47
C ILE A 139 -2.86 25.59 10.90
N GLY A 140 -3.64 25.77 11.95
CA GLY A 140 -4.12 27.05 12.42
C GLY A 140 -3.05 28.00 12.96
N PRO A 141 -3.46 29.18 13.50
CA PRO A 141 -2.52 30.15 14.04
C PRO A 141 -1.82 29.62 15.29
N ASP A 142 -0.60 30.06 15.45
CA ASP A 142 0.21 29.80 16.62
C ASP A 142 -0.47 30.33 17.90
N LEU A 143 -0.60 29.46 18.88
CA LEU A 143 -1.07 29.79 20.23
C LEU A 143 0.08 29.74 21.26
N GLY A 144 1.33 29.93 20.82
CA GLY A 144 2.52 29.89 21.65
C GLY A 144 3.17 28.53 21.81
N SER A 145 2.79 27.55 20.97
CA SER A 145 3.29 26.17 20.99
C SER A 145 3.20 25.57 19.60
N TYR A 146 3.54 24.29 19.47
CA TYR A 146 3.33 23.54 18.22
C TYR A 146 1.85 23.40 17.88
N ASN A 147 1.53 23.62 16.62
CA ASN A 147 0.23 23.33 16.03
C ASN A 147 0.36 22.10 15.15
N TYR A 148 -0.68 21.31 15.13
CA TYR A 148 -0.67 20.00 14.50
C TYR A 148 -1.77 19.88 13.45
N GLY A 149 -1.50 19.07 12.43
CA GLY A 149 -2.48 18.70 11.43
C GLY A 149 -2.17 17.34 10.85
N ALA A 150 -3.20 16.70 10.32
CA ALA A 150 -3.08 15.40 9.70
C ALA A 150 -3.91 15.32 8.44
N GLY A 151 -3.43 14.56 7.47
CA GLY A 151 -4.15 14.21 6.27
C GLY A 151 -4.22 12.69 6.10
N HIS A 152 -5.28 12.26 5.42
CA HIS A 152 -5.45 10.87 5.01
C HIS A 152 -6.05 10.83 3.62
N CYS A 153 -5.52 9.98 2.74
CA CYS A 153 -6.10 9.70 1.44
C CYS A 153 -5.91 8.22 1.08
N SER A 154 -6.75 7.74 0.18
CA SER A 154 -6.71 6.36 -0.29
C SER A 154 -7.05 6.28 -1.77
N SER A 155 -6.55 5.24 -2.43
CA SER A 155 -6.84 4.94 -3.82
C SER A 155 -6.92 3.44 -4.03
N LEU A 156 -7.86 3.00 -4.86
CA LEU A 156 -7.86 1.67 -5.45
C LEU A 156 -7.00 1.69 -6.71
N ILE A 157 -6.06 0.77 -6.81
CA ILE A 157 -5.11 0.70 -7.92
C ILE A 157 -5.22 -0.68 -8.57
N ASP A 158 -5.51 -0.71 -9.86
CA ASP A 158 -5.46 -1.91 -10.69
C ASP A 158 -4.03 -2.08 -11.23
N VAL A 159 -3.34 -3.07 -10.71
CA VAL A 159 -1.97 -3.40 -11.10
C VAL A 159 -2.03 -4.47 -12.18
N THR A 160 -2.04 -4.04 -13.43
CA THR A 160 -2.06 -4.92 -14.60
C THR A 160 -0.66 -5.40 -15.01
N ASP A 161 0.37 -4.64 -14.67
CA ASP A 161 1.78 -4.95 -14.93
C ASP A 161 2.66 -4.36 -13.82
N THR A 162 3.32 -5.21 -13.04
CA THR A 162 4.18 -4.79 -11.92
C THR A 162 5.46 -4.06 -12.35
N SER A 163 5.87 -4.18 -13.60
CA SER A 163 7.01 -3.43 -14.15
C SER A 163 6.64 -1.98 -14.46
N GLN A 164 5.37 -1.72 -14.76
CA GLN A 164 4.87 -0.42 -15.22
C GLN A 164 4.10 0.33 -14.14
N VAL A 165 3.19 -0.37 -13.40
CA VAL A 165 2.37 0.25 -12.37
C VAL A 165 3.15 0.38 -11.07
N LYS A 166 3.33 1.62 -10.61
CA LYS A 166 4.05 1.94 -9.37
C LYS A 166 3.38 3.10 -8.66
N VAL A 167 3.75 3.31 -7.40
CA VAL A 167 3.21 4.40 -6.59
C VAL A 167 4.31 5.11 -5.83
N LYS A 168 4.14 6.41 -5.61
CA LYS A 168 4.96 7.25 -4.73
C LYS A 168 4.09 8.24 -3.96
N PHE A 169 4.63 8.78 -2.88
CA PHE A 169 3.92 9.65 -1.97
C PHE A 169 4.50 11.06 -1.98
N ARG A 170 3.61 12.04 -1.85
CA ARG A 170 3.97 13.45 -1.87
C ARG A 170 3.38 14.16 -0.66
N VAL A 171 4.13 15.15 -0.17
CA VAL A 171 3.65 16.16 0.77
C VAL A 171 3.87 17.56 0.19
N TYR A 172 3.06 18.51 0.63
CA TYR A 172 3.18 19.94 0.32
C TYR A 172 2.81 20.75 1.54
N SER A 173 3.53 21.85 1.77
CA SER A 173 3.14 22.87 2.75
C SER A 173 3.32 24.28 2.18
N SER A 174 2.45 25.21 2.58
CA SER A 174 2.56 26.64 2.26
C SER A 174 3.41 27.42 3.24
N GLY A 175 3.98 26.78 4.26
CA GLY A 175 4.84 27.36 5.28
C GLY A 175 5.86 26.35 5.79
N ASN A 176 6.63 26.75 6.80
CA ASN A 176 7.57 25.84 7.48
C ASN A 176 6.80 24.78 8.26
N VAL A 177 6.88 23.55 7.81
CA VAL A 177 6.20 22.40 8.39
C VAL A 177 7.16 21.24 8.53
N ALA A 178 7.17 20.62 9.70
CA ALA A 178 7.80 19.33 9.93
C ALA A 178 6.76 18.22 9.76
N TRP A 179 7.00 17.34 8.82
CA TRP A 179 6.26 16.09 8.66
C TRP A 179 6.90 15.07 9.59
N ASP A 180 6.22 14.82 10.67
CA ASP A 180 6.76 14.10 11.80
C ASP A 180 7.07 12.64 11.48
N GLN A 181 7.85 12.02 12.31
CA GLN A 181 8.31 10.64 12.15
C GLN A 181 8.18 9.86 13.46
N SER A 182 8.18 8.56 13.34
CA SER A 182 8.37 7.66 14.47
C SER A 182 8.85 6.31 13.97
N SER A 183 9.81 5.72 14.67
CA SER A 183 10.23 4.34 14.46
C SER A 183 9.36 3.34 15.25
N SER A 184 8.43 3.82 16.06
CA SER A 184 7.54 2.99 16.90
C SER A 184 6.06 3.21 16.62
N GLU A 185 5.67 4.34 16.03
CA GLU A 185 4.28 4.71 15.74
C GLU A 185 4.09 4.99 14.25
N ASN A 186 2.92 4.65 13.72
CA ASN A 186 2.57 4.89 12.32
C ASN A 186 2.04 6.33 12.11
N ARG A 187 2.89 7.35 12.30
CA ARG A 187 2.53 8.77 12.12
C ARG A 187 2.45 9.13 10.63
N ASN A 188 3.52 8.90 9.88
CA ASN A 188 3.56 9.06 8.44
C ASN A 188 3.70 7.66 7.81
N CYS A 189 2.57 7.09 7.42
CA CYS A 189 2.48 5.66 7.11
C CYS A 189 1.68 5.40 5.82
N ALA A 190 2.25 4.58 4.96
CA ALA A 190 1.59 4.00 3.80
C ALA A 190 1.18 2.55 4.09
N THR A 191 -0.07 2.20 3.78
CA THR A 191 -0.58 0.83 3.90
C THR A 191 -1.02 0.33 2.54
N PHE A 192 -0.67 -0.89 2.24
CA PHE A 192 -0.98 -1.59 1.00
C PHE A 192 -1.73 -2.87 1.30
N LEU A 193 -2.94 -2.99 0.79
CA LEU A 193 -3.77 -4.18 0.89
C LEU A 193 -4.07 -4.70 -0.51
N ARG A 194 -3.68 -5.93 -0.83
CA ARG A 194 -4.13 -6.59 -2.06
C ARG A 194 -5.44 -7.31 -1.76
N ILE A 195 -6.50 -6.89 -2.45
CA ILE A 195 -7.87 -7.36 -2.23
C ILE A 195 -8.43 -8.20 -3.39
N GLY A 196 -7.68 -8.28 -4.48
CA GLY A 196 -8.06 -9.08 -5.65
C GLY A 196 -6.89 -9.48 -6.54
#